data_1705afc420a56431b2940485b1723022
#
_entry.id   1705afc420a56431b2940485b1723022
#
_cell.length_a   1.000
_cell.length_b   1.000
_cell.length_c   1.000
_cell.angle_alpha   90.00
_cell.angle_beta   90.00
_cell.angle_gamma   90.00
#
_symmetry.space_group_name_H-M   'P 1'
#
loop_
_entity.id
_entity.type
_entity.pdbx_description
1 polymer ?
#
loop_
_entity_poly.entity_id
_entity_poly.type
_entity_poly.pdbx_seq_one_letter_code
_entity_poly.pdbx_strand_id
1 'polypeptide(L)'
;MPPYCHNVKREQFLKKRLTTEQRKILTGHSALYNRLPEDLKTKLEGLMHVFLHEVDFEVDGFSEVTEEMRICVAAEACVLILTRGYDSYSQLRRVCIYKKLVRKNKKIAGSANRYEVKLDWHSCLQGMRWGADNHNVILHEFAHVLDQADDAEAQSIPVAVDSIADRRKWKEVIAREYPKIKAAQVYSLVHTIDKYALTSNAEFFSCATESFFERSKELRQYNPEIYELLQDYYGLDPLQWEEAKSQRDSQLTFIKTFGPLLFLLLVTAAILILGMYDYISTGGILCCFAPVLSILLYIWWTLNVPTSDSR
;
A
#
# COMPACT_ATOMS: atom_id res chain seq x y z
N MET A 1 -32.12 10.57 -5.16
CA MET A 1 -32.34 10.13 -3.76
C MET A 1 -32.00 11.28 -2.83
N PRO A 2 -32.68 11.47 -1.70
CA PRO A 2 -32.32 12.53 -0.77
C PRO A 2 -30.93 12.29 -0.17
N PRO A 3 -30.13 13.32 0.11
CA PRO A 3 -28.77 13.21 0.60
C PRO A 3 -28.61 12.39 1.89
N TYR A 4 -29.63 12.35 2.70
CA TYR A 4 -29.67 11.57 3.94
C TYR A 4 -29.58 10.05 3.70
N CYS A 5 -30.26 9.52 2.66
CA CYS A 5 -30.18 8.09 2.34
C CYS A 5 -28.81 7.67 1.79
N HIS A 6 -28.09 8.58 1.16
CA HIS A 6 -26.76 8.33 0.61
C HIS A 6 -25.74 8.15 1.74
N ASN A 7 -25.77 9.01 2.76
CA ASN A 7 -24.86 8.94 3.92
C ASN A 7 -25.07 7.66 4.74
N VAL A 8 -26.32 7.24 4.98
CA VAL A 8 -26.60 6.00 5.73
C VAL A 8 -26.04 4.76 5.02
N LYS A 9 -26.13 4.71 3.69
CA LYS A 9 -25.54 3.60 2.93
C LYS A 9 -24.02 3.59 2.99
N ARG A 10 -23.36 4.76 2.88
CA ARG A 10 -21.89 4.88 2.99
C ARG A 10 -21.41 4.39 4.35
N GLU A 11 -22.07 4.78 5.45
CA GLU A 11 -21.72 4.31 6.79
C GLU A 11 -21.80 2.78 6.94
N GLN A 12 -22.78 2.15 6.27
CA GLN A 12 -22.86 0.69 6.24
C GLN A 12 -21.71 0.05 5.46
N PHE A 13 -21.34 0.63 4.32
CA PHE A 13 -20.21 0.16 3.52
C PHE A 13 -18.86 0.32 4.24
N LEU A 14 -18.65 1.42 4.94
CA LEU A 14 -17.42 1.66 5.71
C LEU A 14 -17.16 0.62 6.81
N LYS A 15 -18.22 -0.08 7.27
CA LYS A 15 -18.11 -1.17 8.26
C LYS A 15 -17.85 -2.55 7.64
N LYS A 16 -17.99 -2.68 6.31
CA LYS A 16 -17.79 -3.96 5.62
C LYS A 16 -16.30 -4.32 5.54
N ARG A 17 -16.06 -5.62 5.43
CA ARG A 17 -14.73 -6.20 5.21
C ARG A 17 -14.72 -6.96 3.90
N LEU A 18 -13.54 -7.03 3.30
CA LEU A 18 -13.32 -7.87 2.14
C LEU A 18 -13.44 -9.35 2.50
N THR A 19 -13.88 -10.16 1.55
CA THR A 19 -13.85 -11.61 1.67
C THR A 19 -12.42 -12.13 1.67
N THR A 20 -12.22 -13.39 2.05
CA THR A 20 -10.92 -14.05 2.00
C THR A 20 -10.35 -14.08 0.57
N GLU A 21 -11.22 -14.32 -0.42
CA GLU A 21 -10.86 -14.35 -1.84
C GLU A 21 -10.42 -12.98 -2.33
N GLN A 22 -11.15 -11.92 -1.98
CA GLN A 22 -10.79 -10.54 -2.33
C GLN A 22 -9.46 -10.12 -1.70
N ARG A 23 -9.22 -10.47 -0.44
CA ARG A 23 -7.92 -10.24 0.21
C ARG A 23 -6.80 -11.04 -0.45
N LYS A 24 -7.08 -12.28 -0.90
CA LYS A 24 -6.10 -13.09 -1.63
C LYS A 24 -5.71 -12.42 -2.96
N ILE A 25 -6.65 -11.81 -3.67
CA ILE A 25 -6.35 -11.01 -4.87
C ILE A 25 -5.37 -9.90 -4.51
N LEU A 26 -5.67 -9.08 -3.48
CA LEU A 26 -4.79 -7.96 -3.11
C LEU A 26 -3.41 -8.40 -2.65
N THR A 27 -3.32 -9.46 -1.84
CA THR A 27 -2.02 -9.97 -1.38
C THR A 27 -1.16 -10.50 -2.53
N GLY A 28 -1.77 -10.97 -3.60
CA GLY A 28 -1.07 -11.45 -4.79
C GLY A 28 -0.66 -10.35 -5.77
N HIS A 29 -1.32 -9.19 -5.76
CA HIS A 29 -1.13 -8.16 -6.79
C HIS A 29 -0.62 -6.81 -6.27
N SER A 30 -0.99 -6.39 -5.06
CA SER A 30 -0.66 -5.06 -4.53
C SER A 30 0.45 -5.10 -3.49
N ALA A 31 1.63 -4.65 -3.88
CA ALA A 31 2.76 -4.45 -2.95
C ALA A 31 2.41 -3.40 -1.88
N LEU A 32 1.64 -2.38 -2.25
CA LEU A 32 1.20 -1.31 -1.35
C LEU A 32 0.25 -1.85 -0.27
N TYR A 33 -0.79 -2.62 -0.65
CA TYR A 33 -1.69 -3.26 0.31
C TYR A 33 -0.93 -4.15 1.31
N ASN A 34 0.09 -4.86 0.84
CA ASN A 34 0.90 -5.75 1.68
C ASN A 34 1.75 -5.00 2.73
N ARG A 35 2.04 -3.73 2.51
CA ARG A 35 2.80 -2.88 3.44
C ARG A 35 1.92 -2.18 4.47
N LEU A 36 0.62 -2.01 4.19
CA LEU A 36 -0.30 -1.30 5.07
C LEU A 36 -0.41 -1.98 6.44
N PRO A 37 -0.44 -1.20 7.53
CA PRO A 37 -0.85 -1.65 8.87
C PRO A 37 -2.30 -2.17 8.88
N GLU A 38 -2.62 -3.07 9.79
CA GLU A 38 -3.95 -3.72 9.83
C GLU A 38 -5.11 -2.76 10.12
N ASP A 39 -4.87 -1.72 10.92
CA ASP A 39 -5.87 -0.66 11.16
C ASP A 39 -6.17 0.14 9.90
N LEU A 40 -5.14 0.45 9.09
CA LEU A 40 -5.31 1.12 7.81
C LEU A 40 -5.94 0.19 6.76
N LYS A 41 -5.61 -1.11 6.73
CA LYS A 41 -6.31 -2.08 5.89
C LYS A 41 -7.80 -2.13 6.22
N THR A 42 -8.13 -2.10 7.50
CA THR A 42 -9.52 -2.07 7.97
C THR A 42 -10.30 -0.87 7.43
N LYS A 43 -9.69 0.33 7.44
CA LYS A 43 -10.28 1.56 6.86
C LYS A 43 -10.35 1.48 5.34
N LEU A 44 -9.30 1.00 4.71
CA LEU A 44 -9.22 0.83 3.25
C LEU A 44 -10.34 -0.06 2.74
N GLU A 45 -10.56 -1.22 3.36
CA GLU A 45 -11.61 -2.16 2.96
C GLU A 45 -13.01 -1.51 2.99
N GLY A 46 -13.29 -0.71 4.00
CA GLY A 46 -14.53 0.05 4.08
C GLY A 46 -14.67 1.08 2.95
N LEU A 47 -13.62 1.85 2.68
CA LEU A 47 -13.60 2.82 1.56
C LEU A 47 -13.73 2.15 0.20
N MET A 48 -13.09 1.00 0.01
CA MET A 48 -13.24 0.20 -1.21
C MET A 48 -14.69 -0.21 -1.46
N HIS A 49 -15.44 -0.60 -0.43
CA HIS A 49 -16.86 -0.94 -0.59
C HIS A 49 -17.69 0.28 -1.01
N VAL A 50 -17.39 1.47 -0.50
CA VAL A 50 -18.03 2.71 -0.96
C VAL A 50 -17.66 2.98 -2.42
N PHE A 51 -16.38 2.93 -2.77
CA PHE A 51 -15.88 3.15 -4.11
C PHE A 51 -16.53 2.20 -5.14
N LEU A 52 -16.54 0.91 -4.84
CA LEU A 52 -17.13 -0.12 -5.69
C LEU A 52 -18.65 0.00 -5.86
N HIS A 53 -19.33 0.71 -4.94
CA HIS A 53 -20.76 0.99 -5.04
C HIS A 53 -21.06 2.26 -5.84
N GLU A 54 -20.19 3.26 -5.80
CA GLU A 54 -20.46 4.59 -6.37
C GLU A 54 -19.82 4.82 -7.74
N VAL A 55 -18.80 4.01 -8.10
CA VAL A 55 -18.09 4.14 -9.36
C VAL A 55 -18.43 2.99 -10.29
N ASP A 56 -18.83 3.32 -11.49
CA ASP A 56 -19.08 2.36 -12.57
C ASP A 56 -17.76 1.90 -13.19
N PHE A 57 -17.67 0.60 -13.48
CA PHE A 57 -16.52 0.01 -14.15
C PHE A 57 -16.90 -0.46 -15.55
N GLU A 58 -16.12 -0.05 -16.52
CA GLU A 58 -16.26 -0.43 -17.93
C GLU A 58 -14.95 -1.03 -18.45
N VAL A 59 -15.03 -1.85 -19.48
CA VAL A 59 -13.84 -2.44 -20.13
C VAL A 59 -13.88 -2.26 -21.63
N ASP A 60 -12.69 -2.17 -22.24
CA ASP A 60 -12.49 -2.20 -23.68
C ASP A 60 -11.42 -3.23 -24.04
N GLY A 61 -11.76 -4.12 -24.98
CA GLY A 61 -10.92 -5.23 -25.39
C GLY A 61 -10.92 -6.44 -24.44
N PHE A 62 -11.80 -6.47 -23.46
CA PHE A 62 -12.12 -7.61 -22.59
C PHE A 62 -13.59 -7.96 -22.71
N SER A 63 -13.96 -9.21 -22.37
CA SER A 63 -15.35 -9.67 -22.39
C SER A 63 -16.20 -9.08 -21.25
N GLU A 64 -15.57 -8.85 -20.09
CA GLU A 64 -16.23 -8.35 -18.89
C GLU A 64 -15.24 -7.75 -17.90
N VAL A 65 -15.75 -6.96 -16.95
CA VAL A 65 -14.98 -6.44 -15.81
C VAL A 65 -14.81 -7.56 -14.78
N THR A 66 -13.57 -7.99 -14.55
CA THR A 66 -13.28 -9.03 -13.56
C THR A 66 -13.28 -8.47 -12.14
N GLU A 67 -13.49 -9.35 -11.14
CA GLU A 67 -13.37 -8.96 -9.73
C GLU A 67 -11.95 -8.50 -9.38
N GLU A 68 -10.93 -9.13 -9.95
CA GLU A 68 -9.54 -8.72 -9.82
C GLU A 68 -9.34 -7.25 -10.23
N MET A 69 -9.86 -6.85 -11.41
CA MET A 69 -9.79 -5.46 -11.88
C MET A 69 -10.44 -4.50 -10.88
N ARG A 70 -11.65 -4.82 -10.44
CA ARG A 70 -12.41 -3.98 -9.49
C ARG A 70 -11.69 -3.81 -8.16
N ILE A 71 -11.23 -4.92 -7.57
CA ILE A 71 -10.61 -4.94 -6.24
C ILE A 71 -9.25 -4.26 -6.28
N CYS A 72 -8.42 -4.53 -7.28
CA CYS A 72 -7.09 -3.93 -7.41
C CYS A 72 -7.16 -2.41 -7.62
N VAL A 73 -8.00 -1.94 -8.55
CA VAL A 73 -8.16 -0.50 -8.78
C VAL A 73 -8.73 0.21 -7.55
N ALA A 74 -9.76 -0.37 -6.91
CA ALA A 74 -10.35 0.22 -5.72
C ALA A 74 -9.35 0.33 -4.56
N ALA A 75 -8.47 -0.66 -4.38
CA ALA A 75 -7.47 -0.63 -3.31
C ALA A 75 -6.46 0.50 -3.50
N GLU A 76 -5.81 0.57 -4.67
CA GLU A 76 -4.81 1.60 -4.95
C GLU A 76 -5.42 3.01 -4.92
N ALA A 77 -6.61 3.19 -5.53
CA ALA A 77 -7.32 4.46 -5.51
C ALA A 77 -7.69 4.91 -4.09
N CYS A 78 -8.20 4.00 -3.27
CA CYS A 78 -8.67 4.33 -1.93
C CYS A 78 -7.53 4.57 -0.91
N VAL A 79 -6.30 4.10 -1.17
CA VAL A 79 -5.14 4.46 -0.34
C VAL A 79 -4.93 5.97 -0.31
N LEU A 80 -5.13 6.66 -1.44
CA LEU A 80 -4.96 8.11 -1.55
C LEU A 80 -5.96 8.92 -0.71
N ILE A 81 -7.09 8.32 -0.33
CA ILE A 81 -8.17 8.98 0.42
C ILE A 81 -8.38 8.40 1.83
N LEU A 82 -7.46 7.57 2.33
CA LEU A 82 -7.60 6.86 3.61
C LEU A 82 -7.91 7.77 4.79
N THR A 83 -7.33 8.96 4.84
CA THR A 83 -7.55 9.94 5.91
C THR A 83 -8.59 10.99 5.54
N ARG A 84 -8.76 11.24 4.25
CA ARG A 84 -9.62 12.29 3.70
C ARG A 84 -11.06 11.85 3.46
N GLY A 85 -11.28 10.56 3.29
CA GLY A 85 -12.58 9.99 3.03
C GLY A 85 -13.04 10.11 1.58
N TYR A 86 -14.17 9.46 1.29
CA TYR A 86 -14.69 9.28 -0.07
C TYR A 86 -15.12 10.58 -0.76
N ASP A 87 -15.43 11.63 -0.02
CA ASP A 87 -15.85 12.92 -0.61
C ASP A 87 -14.79 13.53 -1.53
N SER A 88 -13.52 13.13 -1.37
CA SER A 88 -12.43 13.47 -2.29
C SER A 88 -12.65 12.97 -3.73
N TYR A 89 -13.49 11.95 -3.93
CA TYR A 89 -13.90 11.39 -5.23
C TYR A 89 -15.36 11.63 -5.57
N SER A 90 -16.02 12.59 -4.93
CA SER A 90 -17.46 12.84 -5.07
C SER A 90 -17.93 13.09 -6.51
N GLN A 91 -17.06 13.55 -7.39
CA GLN A 91 -17.37 13.80 -8.79
C GLN A 91 -17.02 12.63 -9.72
N LEU A 92 -16.20 11.68 -9.28
CA LEU A 92 -15.81 10.52 -10.08
C LEU A 92 -17.04 9.63 -10.34
N ARG A 93 -17.22 9.22 -11.60
CA ARG A 93 -18.38 8.43 -12.05
C ARG A 93 -17.97 7.07 -12.58
N ARG A 94 -16.84 6.99 -13.31
CA ARG A 94 -16.44 5.74 -13.95
C ARG A 94 -14.95 5.52 -14.02
N VAL A 95 -14.59 4.24 -14.09
CA VAL A 95 -13.26 3.74 -14.41
C VAL A 95 -13.38 2.86 -15.66
N CYS A 96 -12.65 3.21 -16.71
CA CYS A 96 -12.59 2.45 -17.95
C CYS A 96 -11.26 1.71 -18.03
N ILE A 97 -11.30 0.40 -18.11
CA ILE A 97 -10.11 -0.47 -18.15
C ILE A 97 -9.92 -1.00 -19.57
N TYR A 98 -8.78 -0.71 -20.15
CA TYR A 98 -8.42 -1.05 -21.52
C TYR A 98 -7.40 -2.20 -21.55
N LYS A 99 -7.60 -3.13 -22.46
CA LYS A 99 -6.57 -4.12 -22.80
C LYS A 99 -5.36 -3.46 -23.47
N LYS A 100 -5.60 -2.37 -24.22
CA LYS A 100 -4.58 -1.53 -24.84
C LYS A 100 -5.12 -0.12 -24.96
N LEU A 101 -4.62 0.79 -24.14
CA LEU A 101 -5.03 2.18 -24.21
C LEU A 101 -4.16 2.95 -25.20
N VAL A 102 -4.81 3.62 -26.17
CA VAL A 102 -4.14 4.37 -27.24
C VAL A 102 -4.70 5.79 -27.32
N ARG A 103 -3.82 6.80 -27.36
CA ARG A 103 -4.17 8.20 -27.58
C ARG A 103 -3.27 8.77 -28.69
N LYS A 104 -3.88 9.39 -29.72
CA LYS A 104 -3.14 9.94 -30.88
C LYS A 104 -2.12 8.93 -31.48
N ASN A 105 -2.55 7.68 -31.67
CA ASN A 105 -1.74 6.57 -32.19
C ASN A 105 -0.52 6.18 -31.34
N LYS A 106 -0.46 6.61 -30.08
CA LYS A 106 0.57 6.18 -29.11
C LYS A 106 -0.07 5.43 -27.97
N LYS A 107 0.57 4.32 -27.53
CA LYS A 107 0.17 3.63 -26.30
C LYS A 107 0.45 4.56 -25.11
N ILE A 108 -0.53 4.69 -24.23
CA ILE A 108 -0.41 5.40 -22.94
C ILE A 108 -0.83 4.45 -21.83
N ALA A 109 -0.33 4.70 -20.62
CA ALA A 109 -0.63 3.89 -19.46
C ALA A 109 -1.97 4.23 -18.82
N GLY A 110 -2.32 5.50 -18.79
CA GLY A 110 -3.56 6.00 -18.22
C GLY A 110 -3.94 7.39 -18.73
N SER A 111 -5.06 7.88 -18.25
CA SER A 111 -5.55 9.26 -18.44
C SER A 111 -6.72 9.50 -17.48
N ALA A 112 -6.73 10.61 -16.77
CA ALA A 112 -7.79 10.96 -15.85
C ALA A 112 -8.32 12.37 -16.04
N ASN A 113 -9.57 12.55 -15.62
CA ASN A 113 -10.20 13.82 -15.27
C ASN A 113 -11.08 13.58 -14.03
N ARG A 114 -11.70 14.62 -13.50
CA ARG A 114 -12.53 14.53 -12.29
C ARG A 114 -13.69 13.53 -12.37
N TYR A 115 -14.16 13.16 -13.57
CA TYR A 115 -15.34 12.32 -13.78
C TYR A 115 -15.00 10.89 -14.22
N GLU A 116 -13.83 10.70 -14.83
CA GLU A 116 -13.46 9.46 -15.49
C GLU A 116 -11.97 9.19 -15.39
N VAL A 117 -11.63 7.94 -15.10
CA VAL A 117 -10.25 7.41 -15.14
C VAL A 117 -10.16 6.31 -16.19
N LYS A 118 -9.16 6.38 -17.06
CA LYS A 118 -8.86 5.37 -18.11
C LYS A 118 -7.52 4.71 -17.79
N LEU A 119 -7.48 3.40 -17.80
CA LEU A 119 -6.33 2.61 -17.36
C LEU A 119 -5.98 1.54 -18.40
N ASP A 120 -4.71 1.40 -18.74
CA ASP A 120 -4.17 0.21 -19.43
C ASP A 120 -3.93 -0.88 -18.39
N TRP A 121 -4.68 -1.99 -18.47
CA TRP A 121 -4.64 -3.02 -17.43
C TRP A 121 -3.27 -3.66 -17.23
N HIS A 122 -2.54 -3.88 -18.32
CA HIS A 122 -1.20 -4.45 -18.23
C HIS A 122 -0.24 -3.52 -17.45
N SER A 123 -0.31 -2.22 -17.71
CA SER A 123 0.47 -1.22 -16.98
C SER A 123 0.08 -1.14 -15.50
N CYS A 124 -1.22 -1.28 -15.19
CA CYS A 124 -1.70 -1.35 -13.81
C CYS A 124 -1.11 -2.55 -13.05
N LEU A 125 -1.17 -3.75 -13.66
CA LEU A 125 -0.62 -4.97 -13.03
C LEU A 125 0.90 -4.86 -12.79
N GLN A 126 1.62 -4.24 -13.71
CA GLN A 126 3.06 -4.02 -13.54
C GLN A 126 3.34 -3.07 -12.36
N GLY A 127 2.73 -1.89 -12.33
CA GLY A 127 2.96 -0.90 -11.28
C GLY A 127 2.59 -1.41 -9.88
N MET A 128 1.42 -2.04 -9.73
CA MET A 128 1.01 -2.60 -8.44
C MET A 128 1.97 -3.66 -7.89
N ARG A 129 2.54 -4.50 -8.78
CA ARG A 129 3.36 -5.65 -8.37
C ARG A 129 4.76 -5.23 -7.92
N TRP A 130 5.40 -4.31 -8.62
CA TRP A 130 6.79 -3.93 -8.33
C TRP A 130 6.90 -2.96 -7.15
N GLY A 131 5.96 -2.02 -6.99
CA GLY A 131 5.77 -1.17 -5.80
C GLY A 131 7.00 -0.39 -5.32
N ALA A 132 8.02 -0.21 -6.18
CA ALA A 132 9.25 0.49 -5.88
C ALA A 132 9.92 1.11 -7.13
N ASP A 133 9.21 1.19 -8.26
CA ASP A 133 9.76 1.68 -9.53
C ASP A 133 9.21 3.05 -9.97
N ASN A 134 8.32 3.66 -9.18
CA ASN A 134 7.62 4.92 -9.47
C ASN A 134 6.75 4.86 -10.73
N HIS A 135 6.12 3.74 -11.01
CA HIS A 135 5.28 3.55 -12.18
C HIS A 135 3.91 2.96 -11.86
N ASN A 136 3.33 3.37 -10.76
CA ASN A 136 1.99 2.94 -10.38
C ASN A 136 0.93 3.80 -11.07
N VAL A 137 0.48 3.34 -12.22
CA VAL A 137 -0.49 4.04 -13.07
C VAL A 137 -1.78 4.37 -12.32
N ILE A 138 -2.24 3.51 -11.42
CA ILE A 138 -3.47 3.77 -10.66
C ILE A 138 -3.26 4.93 -9.70
N LEU A 139 -2.17 4.93 -8.92
CA LEU A 139 -1.85 6.04 -8.03
C LEU A 139 -1.71 7.35 -8.82
N HIS A 140 -1.03 7.30 -9.96
CA HIS A 140 -0.81 8.45 -10.85
C HIS A 140 -2.13 9.08 -11.31
N GLU A 141 -3.00 8.28 -11.92
CA GLU A 141 -4.26 8.77 -12.49
C GLU A 141 -5.24 9.24 -11.41
N PHE A 142 -5.28 8.55 -10.27
CA PHE A 142 -6.12 8.99 -9.16
C PHE A 142 -5.56 10.22 -8.43
N ALA A 143 -4.26 10.47 -8.46
CA ALA A 143 -3.69 11.74 -8.03
C ALA A 143 -4.17 12.88 -8.92
N HIS A 144 -4.25 12.69 -10.25
CA HIS A 144 -4.86 13.67 -11.13
C HIS A 144 -6.33 13.96 -10.80
N VAL A 145 -7.12 12.96 -10.39
CA VAL A 145 -8.50 13.19 -9.91
C VAL A 145 -8.51 14.12 -8.70
N LEU A 146 -7.57 13.96 -7.77
CA LEU A 146 -7.44 14.81 -6.58
C LEU A 146 -6.98 16.23 -6.92
N ASP A 147 -6.13 16.40 -7.94
CA ASP A 147 -5.62 17.71 -8.39
C ASP A 147 -6.66 18.49 -9.23
N GLN A 148 -7.66 17.81 -9.81
CA GLN A 148 -8.67 18.41 -10.69
C GLN A 148 -10.06 18.51 -10.07
N ALA A 149 -10.21 18.27 -8.77
CA ALA A 149 -11.53 18.14 -8.14
C ALA A 149 -12.37 19.44 -8.15
N ASP A 150 -11.79 20.64 -8.36
CA ASP A 150 -12.46 21.96 -8.26
C ASP A 150 -12.57 22.78 -9.54
N ASP A 151 -12.55 22.21 -10.73
CA ASP A 151 -12.57 22.95 -12.00
C ASP A 151 -11.36 23.87 -12.27
N ALA A 152 -10.41 23.99 -11.36
CA ALA A 152 -9.18 24.72 -11.60
C ALA A 152 -8.25 23.94 -12.56
N GLU A 153 -7.43 24.66 -13.33
CA GLU A 153 -6.33 24.01 -14.03
C GLU A 153 -5.41 23.33 -13.02
N ALA A 154 -5.05 22.09 -13.28
CA ALA A 154 -4.13 21.32 -12.45
C ALA A 154 -2.83 22.11 -12.23
N GLN A 155 -2.56 22.48 -10.97
CA GLN A 155 -1.48 23.40 -10.61
C GLN A 155 -0.36 22.74 -9.78
N SER A 156 -0.32 21.41 -9.68
CA SER A 156 0.54 20.66 -8.74
C SER A 156 0.22 20.89 -7.26
N ILE A 157 -0.89 21.57 -6.98
CA ILE A 157 -1.37 21.81 -5.63
C ILE A 157 -2.72 21.13 -5.55
N PRO A 158 -2.84 20.03 -4.78
CA PRO A 158 -4.12 19.34 -4.70
C PRO A 158 -5.21 20.26 -4.13
N VAL A 159 -6.39 20.14 -4.70
CA VAL A 159 -7.53 21.03 -4.46
C VAL A 159 -7.90 21.17 -2.98
N ALA A 160 -7.75 20.10 -2.22
CA ALA A 160 -8.12 20.09 -0.82
C ALA A 160 -7.04 20.66 0.12
N VAL A 161 -6.16 21.51 -0.39
CA VAL A 161 -5.30 22.38 0.43
C VAL A 161 -6.10 23.63 0.76
N ASP A 162 -6.77 23.60 1.92
CA ASP A 162 -7.87 24.52 2.23
C ASP A 162 -7.42 25.92 2.64
N SER A 163 -6.20 26.10 3.16
CA SER A 163 -5.74 27.40 3.60
C SER A 163 -4.85 28.11 2.57
N ILE A 164 -4.96 29.47 2.53
CA ILE A 164 -4.05 30.30 1.73
C ILE A 164 -2.59 30.08 2.13
N ALA A 165 -2.34 29.86 3.43
CA ALA A 165 -1.01 29.61 3.96
C ALA A 165 -0.42 28.28 3.44
N ASP A 166 -1.22 27.22 3.42
CA ASP A 166 -0.80 25.92 2.93
C ASP A 166 -0.56 25.94 1.41
N ARG A 167 -1.45 26.59 0.66
CA ARG A 167 -1.23 26.81 -0.80
C ARG A 167 0.06 27.57 -1.08
N ARG A 168 0.39 28.55 -0.26
CA ARG A 168 1.65 29.29 -0.35
C ARG A 168 2.84 28.40 -0.02
N LYS A 169 2.79 27.62 1.07
CA LYS A 169 3.81 26.62 1.43
C LYS A 169 4.08 25.67 0.27
N TRP A 170 3.03 25.13 -0.36
CA TRP A 170 3.16 24.25 -1.52
C TRP A 170 3.91 24.91 -2.68
N LYS A 171 3.50 26.14 -3.07
CA LYS A 171 4.16 26.90 -4.16
C LYS A 171 5.63 27.14 -3.87
N GLU A 172 5.96 27.53 -2.64
CA GLU A 172 7.34 27.81 -2.23
C GLU A 172 8.20 26.56 -2.25
N VAL A 173 7.71 25.42 -1.76
CA VAL A 173 8.45 24.14 -1.78
C VAL A 173 8.65 23.66 -3.21
N ILE A 174 7.61 23.65 -4.04
CA ILE A 174 7.73 23.24 -5.44
C ILE A 174 8.72 24.13 -6.18
N ALA A 175 8.69 25.45 -5.99
CA ALA A 175 9.62 26.37 -6.62
C ALA A 175 11.08 26.13 -6.22
N ARG A 176 11.35 25.65 -5.00
CA ARG A 176 12.71 25.27 -4.54
C ARG A 176 13.15 23.90 -5.06
N GLU A 177 12.25 22.93 -5.05
CA GLU A 177 12.59 21.54 -5.36
C GLU A 177 12.62 21.24 -6.87
N TYR A 178 11.77 21.88 -7.66
CA TYR A 178 11.70 21.66 -9.11
C TYR A 178 13.05 21.87 -9.84
N PRO A 179 13.82 22.95 -9.59
CA PRO A 179 15.15 23.10 -10.19
C PRO A 179 16.15 22.02 -9.76
N LYS A 180 16.06 21.53 -8.50
CA LYS A 180 16.94 20.47 -8.00
C LYS A 180 16.67 19.15 -8.70
N ILE A 181 15.37 18.77 -8.85
CA ILE A 181 14.95 17.57 -9.57
C ILE A 181 15.40 17.65 -11.03
N LYS A 182 15.22 18.81 -11.68
CA LYS A 182 15.67 19.04 -13.05
C LYS A 182 17.18 18.90 -13.19
N ALA A 183 17.94 19.47 -12.27
CA ALA A 183 19.42 19.36 -12.27
C ALA A 183 19.86 17.90 -12.05
N ALA A 184 19.24 17.19 -11.09
CA ALA A 184 19.54 15.78 -10.83
C ALA A 184 19.37 14.91 -12.09
N GLN A 185 18.34 15.16 -12.86
CA GLN A 185 18.10 14.43 -14.12
C GLN A 185 19.14 14.77 -15.21
N VAL A 186 19.48 16.05 -15.36
CA VAL A 186 20.48 16.51 -16.36
C VAL A 186 21.85 15.91 -16.07
N TYR A 187 22.25 15.85 -14.81
CA TYR A 187 23.56 15.33 -14.40
C TYR A 187 23.56 13.84 -14.06
N SER A 188 22.47 13.10 -14.38
CA SER A 188 22.31 11.68 -14.07
C SER A 188 22.58 11.34 -12.59
N LEU A 189 22.23 12.26 -11.69
CA LEU A 189 22.31 12.05 -10.25
C LEU A 189 21.14 11.19 -9.78
N VAL A 190 21.27 10.66 -8.57
CA VAL A 190 20.16 9.92 -7.95
C VAL A 190 18.96 10.84 -7.77
N HIS A 191 17.83 10.44 -8.31
CA HIS A 191 16.56 11.15 -8.19
C HIS A 191 15.46 10.17 -7.86
N THR A 192 14.47 10.63 -7.11
CA THR A 192 13.34 9.79 -6.65
C THR A 192 12.11 10.02 -7.51
N ILE A 193 11.86 11.26 -7.91
CA ILE A 193 10.70 11.64 -8.70
C ILE A 193 11.02 11.47 -10.19
N ASP A 194 10.15 10.78 -10.94
CA ASP A 194 10.34 10.54 -12.37
C ASP A 194 10.46 11.86 -13.17
N LYS A 195 11.26 11.82 -14.24
CA LYS A 195 11.44 12.96 -15.16
C LYS A 195 10.13 13.45 -15.79
N TYR A 196 9.13 12.59 -15.88
CA TYR A 196 7.82 12.95 -16.41
C TYR A 196 7.14 14.05 -15.57
N ALA A 197 7.45 14.15 -14.28
CA ALA A 197 7.05 15.23 -13.38
C ALA A 197 7.40 16.62 -13.90
N LEU A 198 8.43 16.75 -14.77
CA LEU A 198 8.88 18.04 -15.30
C LEU A 198 8.15 18.45 -16.61
N THR A 199 7.24 17.63 -17.12
CA THR A 199 6.50 17.92 -18.35
C THR A 199 5.36 18.89 -18.14
N SER A 200 4.75 18.90 -16.98
CA SER A 200 3.73 19.88 -16.56
C SER A 200 3.58 19.90 -15.03
N ASN A 201 2.91 20.94 -14.54
CA ASN A 201 2.60 21.05 -13.12
C ASN A 201 1.69 19.93 -12.62
N ALA A 202 0.73 19.49 -13.43
CA ALA A 202 -0.17 18.38 -13.09
C ALA A 202 0.61 17.07 -12.86
N GLU A 203 1.57 16.79 -13.74
CA GLU A 203 2.40 15.58 -13.65
C GLU A 203 3.31 15.59 -12.42
N PHE A 204 3.71 16.79 -11.96
CA PHE A 204 4.55 16.88 -10.77
C PHE A 204 3.88 16.28 -9.53
N PHE A 205 2.61 16.62 -9.26
CA PHE A 205 1.88 16.09 -8.11
C PHE A 205 1.68 14.57 -8.22
N SER A 206 1.31 14.08 -9.41
CA SER A 206 1.07 12.65 -9.64
C SER A 206 2.35 11.82 -9.48
N CYS A 207 3.47 12.23 -10.09
CA CYS A 207 4.75 11.54 -9.93
C CYS A 207 5.31 11.64 -8.51
N ALA A 208 5.10 12.76 -7.82
CA ALA A 208 5.50 12.90 -6.42
C ALA A 208 4.66 11.99 -5.51
N THR A 209 3.37 11.81 -5.82
CA THR A 209 2.48 10.86 -5.13
C THR A 209 2.94 9.42 -5.32
N GLU A 210 3.26 8.99 -6.53
CA GLU A 210 3.85 7.66 -6.78
C GLU A 210 5.10 7.46 -5.91
N SER A 211 6.03 8.41 -5.96
CA SER A 211 7.28 8.35 -5.17
C SER A 211 7.03 8.30 -3.67
N PHE A 212 6.03 9.02 -3.17
CA PHE A 212 5.66 9.04 -1.75
C PHE A 212 5.18 7.68 -1.25
N PHE A 213 4.36 7.00 -2.04
CA PHE A 213 3.84 5.69 -1.66
C PHE A 213 4.77 4.53 -2.00
N GLU A 214 5.59 4.63 -3.03
CA GLU A 214 6.43 3.52 -3.50
C GLU A 214 7.88 3.61 -3.04
N ARG A 215 8.44 4.81 -2.94
CA ARG A 215 9.84 5.07 -2.60
C ARG A 215 9.98 6.07 -1.47
N SER A 216 9.22 5.85 -0.42
CA SER A 216 9.10 6.74 0.75
C SER A 216 10.46 7.10 1.36
N LYS A 217 11.34 6.10 1.50
CA LYS A 217 12.66 6.26 2.09
C LYS A 217 13.56 7.17 1.25
N GLU A 218 13.62 6.91 -0.04
CA GLU A 218 14.41 7.72 -0.97
C GLU A 218 13.84 9.12 -1.11
N LEU A 219 12.50 9.27 -1.19
CA LEU A 219 11.86 10.57 -1.25
C LEU A 219 12.19 11.39 0.01
N ARG A 220 12.10 10.80 1.19
CA ARG A 220 12.48 11.46 2.45
C ARG A 220 13.94 11.84 2.48
N GLN A 221 14.81 11.02 1.91
CA GLN A 221 16.25 11.26 1.89
C GLN A 221 16.66 12.38 0.93
N TYR A 222 16.11 12.39 -0.29
CA TYR A 222 16.56 13.29 -1.36
C TYR A 222 15.70 14.54 -1.53
N ASN A 223 14.40 14.47 -1.19
CA ASN A 223 13.43 15.55 -1.30
C ASN A 223 12.57 15.66 -0.03
N PRO A 224 13.17 15.92 1.14
CA PRO A 224 12.46 15.89 2.43
C PRO A 224 11.29 16.87 2.49
N GLU A 225 11.43 18.06 1.91
CA GLU A 225 10.36 19.06 1.90
C GLU A 225 9.11 18.59 1.10
N ILE A 226 9.32 17.87 -0.01
CA ILE A 226 8.22 17.26 -0.78
C ILE A 226 7.59 16.13 0.02
N TYR A 227 8.41 15.30 0.68
CA TYR A 227 7.89 14.23 1.55
C TYR A 227 6.97 14.80 2.64
N GLU A 228 7.41 15.85 3.33
CA GLU A 228 6.63 16.51 4.39
C GLU A 228 5.32 17.12 3.87
N LEU A 229 5.33 17.76 2.69
CA LEU A 229 4.11 18.26 2.08
C LEU A 229 3.10 17.15 1.81
N LEU A 230 3.55 16.02 1.26
CA LEU A 230 2.69 14.89 0.94
C LEU A 230 2.23 14.17 2.21
N GLN A 231 3.09 14.05 3.22
CA GLN A 231 2.74 13.53 4.53
C GLN A 231 1.63 14.36 5.19
N ASP A 232 1.76 15.68 5.19
CA ASP A 232 0.73 16.61 5.70
C ASP A 232 -0.56 16.47 4.89
N TYR A 233 -0.45 16.40 3.56
CA TYR A 233 -1.61 16.30 2.67
C TYR A 233 -2.37 14.98 2.83
N TYR A 234 -1.66 13.85 2.78
CA TYR A 234 -2.29 12.52 2.89
C TYR A 234 -2.59 12.13 4.34
N GLY A 235 -2.00 12.80 5.34
CA GLY A 235 -2.10 12.40 6.75
C GLY A 235 -1.58 10.98 7.00
N LEU A 236 -0.63 10.53 6.20
CA LEU A 236 -0.06 9.18 6.19
C LEU A 236 1.46 9.24 6.21
N ASP A 237 2.10 8.23 6.76
CA ASP A 237 3.56 8.11 6.77
C ASP A 237 3.97 6.72 6.25
N PRO A 238 4.11 6.55 4.92
CA PRO A 238 4.47 5.27 4.32
C PRO A 238 5.84 4.73 4.76
N LEU A 239 6.76 5.59 5.18
CA LEU A 239 8.06 5.17 5.71
C LEU A 239 7.92 4.35 6.99
N GLN A 240 7.01 4.73 7.88
CA GLN A 240 6.73 3.95 9.10
C GLN A 240 6.18 2.55 8.79
N TRP A 241 5.44 2.39 7.68
CA TRP A 241 4.93 1.07 7.27
C TRP A 241 6.05 0.13 6.84
N GLU A 242 7.05 0.66 6.13
CA GLU A 242 8.24 -0.09 5.71
C GLU A 242 9.09 -0.51 6.91
N GLU A 243 9.31 0.40 7.85
CA GLU A 243 10.06 0.13 9.08
C GLU A 243 9.35 -0.90 9.96
N ALA A 244 8.04 -0.75 10.18
CA ALA A 244 7.23 -1.69 10.95
C ALA A 244 7.22 -3.10 10.32
N LYS A 245 7.14 -3.19 8.99
CA LYS A 245 7.24 -4.46 8.27
C LYS A 245 8.61 -5.07 8.43
N SER A 246 9.69 -4.32 8.22
CA SER A 246 11.06 -4.80 8.39
C SER A 246 11.34 -5.31 9.81
N GLN A 247 10.86 -4.61 10.84
CA GLN A 247 10.97 -5.05 12.23
C GLN A 247 10.19 -6.35 12.47
N ARG A 248 8.97 -6.46 11.95
CA ARG A 248 8.13 -7.66 12.06
C ARG A 248 8.80 -8.85 11.38
N ASP A 249 9.30 -8.67 10.16
CA ASP A 249 9.97 -9.72 9.40
C ASP A 249 11.25 -10.19 10.12
N SER A 250 12.01 -9.26 10.69
CA SER A 250 13.19 -9.56 11.51
C SER A 250 12.82 -10.33 12.79
N GLN A 251 11.74 -9.93 13.48
CA GLN A 251 11.26 -10.65 14.67
C GLN A 251 10.75 -12.04 14.32
N LEU A 252 9.99 -12.18 13.22
CA LEU A 252 9.52 -13.49 12.76
C LEU A 252 10.68 -14.40 12.37
N THR A 253 11.70 -13.87 11.70
CA THR A 253 12.92 -14.62 11.37
C THR A 253 13.66 -15.04 12.62
N PHE A 254 13.81 -14.14 13.59
CA PHE A 254 14.42 -14.47 14.89
C PHE A 254 13.64 -15.57 15.62
N ILE A 255 12.31 -15.46 15.72
CA ILE A 255 11.44 -16.45 16.35
C ILE A 255 11.52 -17.81 15.62
N LYS A 256 11.50 -17.81 14.29
CA LYS A 256 11.62 -19.03 13.48
C LYS A 256 12.98 -19.70 13.68
N THR A 257 14.06 -18.93 13.74
CA THR A 257 15.43 -19.45 13.84
C THR A 257 15.77 -19.88 15.26
N PHE A 258 15.44 -19.06 16.25
CA PHE A 258 15.86 -19.27 17.64
C PHE A 258 14.76 -19.79 18.56
N GLY A 259 13.48 -19.62 18.19
CA GLY A 259 12.33 -20.08 18.98
C GLY A 259 12.39 -21.57 19.34
N PRO A 260 12.70 -22.46 18.39
CA PRO A 260 12.86 -23.90 18.69
C PRO A 260 13.98 -24.21 19.68
N LEU A 261 15.11 -23.50 19.56
CA LEU A 261 16.24 -23.66 20.48
C LEU A 261 15.85 -23.15 21.87
N LEU A 262 15.20 -22.00 21.97
CA LEU A 262 14.73 -21.45 23.24
C LEU A 262 13.69 -22.38 23.91
N PHE A 263 12.75 -22.90 23.10
CA PHE A 263 11.77 -23.87 23.58
C PHE A 263 12.46 -25.14 24.11
N LEU A 264 13.45 -25.69 23.40
CA LEU A 264 14.23 -26.83 23.82
C LEU A 264 14.95 -26.56 25.14
N LEU A 265 15.58 -25.39 25.29
CA LEU A 265 16.26 -24.97 26.53
C LEU A 265 15.26 -24.83 27.68
N LEU A 266 14.08 -24.29 27.46
CA LEU A 266 13.05 -24.18 28.51
C LEU A 266 12.52 -25.56 28.93
N VAL A 267 12.30 -26.45 27.98
CA VAL A 267 11.87 -27.83 28.27
C VAL A 267 12.96 -28.60 29.04
N THR A 268 14.22 -28.50 28.60
CA THR A 268 15.33 -29.16 29.33
C THR A 268 15.52 -28.58 30.73
N ALA A 269 15.39 -27.27 30.90
CA ALA A 269 15.44 -26.64 32.23
C ALA A 269 14.29 -27.13 33.13
N ALA A 270 13.07 -27.19 32.61
CA ALA A 270 11.91 -27.69 33.33
C ALA A 270 12.09 -29.16 33.76
N ILE A 271 12.64 -29.99 32.87
CA ILE A 271 12.94 -31.39 33.18
C ILE A 271 14.00 -31.53 34.27
N LEU A 272 15.07 -30.72 34.19
CA LEU A 272 16.12 -30.73 35.22
C LEU A 272 15.55 -30.32 36.59
N ILE A 273 14.68 -29.31 36.63
CA ILE A 273 14.01 -28.85 37.85
C ILE A 273 13.09 -29.95 38.40
N LEU A 274 12.26 -30.57 37.55
CA LEU A 274 11.38 -31.66 37.96
C LEU A 274 12.17 -32.91 38.37
N GLY A 275 13.23 -33.24 37.63
CA GLY A 275 14.12 -34.36 37.99
C GLY A 275 14.89 -34.13 39.28
N MET A 276 15.29 -32.90 39.59
CA MET A 276 15.83 -32.57 40.92
C MET A 276 14.78 -32.72 42.02
N TYR A 277 13.53 -32.37 41.74
CA TYR A 277 12.43 -32.52 42.70
C TYR A 277 12.11 -33.99 42.93
N ASP A 278 12.03 -34.82 41.88
CA ASP A 278 11.81 -36.28 41.97
C ASP A 278 13.03 -37.03 42.59
N TYR A 279 14.27 -36.60 42.30
CA TYR A 279 15.46 -37.14 42.91
C TYR A 279 15.48 -36.94 44.42
N ILE A 280 14.94 -35.82 44.89
CA ILE A 280 14.77 -35.53 46.31
C ILE A 280 13.62 -36.36 46.90
N SER A 281 12.59 -36.74 46.13
CA SER A 281 11.39 -37.43 46.62
C SER A 281 11.32 -38.93 46.37
N THR A 282 11.90 -39.49 45.28
CA THR A 282 11.69 -40.91 44.88
C THR A 282 12.86 -41.60 44.17
N GLY A 283 14.06 -41.04 44.07
CA GLY A 283 15.25 -41.73 43.49
C GLY A 283 15.07 -42.17 42.03
N GLY A 284 14.89 -41.24 41.16
CA GLY A 284 15.10 -41.11 39.75
C GLY A 284 15.15 -42.25 38.71
N ILE A 285 14.11 -42.46 37.96
CA ILE A 285 14.16 -43.22 36.68
C ILE A 285 13.62 -42.43 35.46
N LEU A 286 13.02 -41.24 35.61
CA LEU A 286 12.35 -40.55 34.52
C LEU A 286 13.23 -39.59 33.67
N CYS A 287 14.50 -39.37 33.99
CA CYS A 287 15.36 -38.36 33.35
C CYS A 287 15.83 -38.69 31.94
N CYS A 288 15.67 -39.91 31.41
CA CYS A 288 16.27 -40.32 30.13
C CYS A 288 15.37 -40.13 28.91
N PHE A 289 14.05 -40.08 29.09
CA PHE A 289 13.13 -40.02 27.93
C PHE A 289 12.76 -38.61 27.46
N ALA A 290 12.85 -37.63 28.29
CA ALA A 290 12.41 -36.28 27.98
C ALA A 290 13.24 -35.51 26.94
N PRO A 291 14.59 -35.64 26.87
CA PRO A 291 15.38 -35.02 25.79
C PRO A 291 15.03 -35.60 24.41
N VAL A 292 14.75 -36.89 24.33
CA VAL A 292 14.39 -37.58 23.09
C VAL A 292 13.03 -37.10 22.60
N LEU A 293 12.03 -36.95 23.49
CA LEU A 293 10.71 -36.44 23.13
C LEU A 293 10.78 -34.99 22.66
N SER A 294 11.61 -34.16 23.28
CA SER A 294 11.83 -32.78 22.89
C SER A 294 12.47 -32.68 21.50
N ILE A 295 13.42 -33.52 21.17
CA ILE A 295 14.04 -33.61 19.84
C ILE A 295 13.02 -34.06 18.80
N LEU A 296 12.18 -35.04 19.10
CA LEU A 296 11.15 -35.53 18.19
C LEU A 296 10.05 -34.47 17.94
N LEU A 297 9.63 -33.75 18.97
CA LEU A 297 8.70 -32.62 18.83
C LEU A 297 9.31 -31.48 18.03
N TYR A 298 10.58 -31.19 18.18
CA TYR A 298 11.31 -30.22 17.40
C TYR A 298 11.37 -30.60 15.90
N ILE A 299 11.73 -31.87 15.62
CA ILE A 299 11.78 -32.40 14.24
C ILE A 299 10.37 -32.36 13.63
N TRP A 300 9.34 -32.81 14.38
CA TRP A 300 7.95 -32.76 13.91
C TRP A 300 7.51 -31.31 13.62
N TRP A 301 7.85 -30.37 14.47
CA TRP A 301 7.51 -28.95 14.29
C TRP A 301 8.23 -28.34 13.08
N THR A 302 9.54 -28.59 12.89
CA THR A 302 10.29 -28.11 11.72
C THR A 302 9.78 -28.68 10.40
N LEU A 303 9.26 -29.90 10.39
CA LEU A 303 8.70 -30.55 9.20
C LEU A 303 7.27 -30.07 8.88
N ASN A 304 6.51 -29.56 9.87
CA ASN A 304 5.09 -29.20 9.70
C ASN A 304 4.83 -27.68 9.73
N VAL A 305 5.84 -26.84 9.98
CA VAL A 305 5.69 -25.38 9.80
C VAL A 305 5.78 -25.09 8.31
N PRO A 306 4.74 -24.54 7.67
CA PRO A 306 4.81 -24.17 6.26
C PRO A 306 5.92 -23.14 6.07
N THR A 307 6.95 -23.51 5.32
CA THR A 307 7.93 -22.54 4.82
C THR A 307 7.20 -21.59 3.89
N SER A 308 7.22 -20.30 4.20
CA SER A 308 6.60 -19.25 3.37
C SER A 308 7.33 -18.98 2.06
N ASP A 309 8.17 -19.93 1.59
CA ASP A 309 8.92 -19.88 0.34
C ASP A 309 8.42 -20.96 -0.61
N SER A 310 7.19 -20.79 -1.08
CA SER A 310 6.76 -21.37 -2.34
C SER A 310 5.44 -20.72 -2.76
N ARG A 311 5.53 -19.53 -3.35
CA ARG A 311 4.79 -19.11 -4.56
C ARG A 311 5.02 -17.66 -4.88
#